data_09f4e5a3bf2405b4fb478143b7329757
#
_entry.id   09f4e5a3bf2405b4fb478143b7329757
#
_cell.length_a   1.000
_cell.length_b   1.000
_cell.length_c   1.000
_cell.angle_alpha   90.00
_cell.angle_beta   90.00
_cell.angle_gamma   90.00
#
_symmetry.space_group_name_H-M   'P 1'
#
loop_
_entity.id
_entity.type
_entity.pdbx_description
1 polymer ?
#
loop_
_entity_poly.entity_id
_entity_poly.type
_entity_poly.pdbx_seq_one_letter_code
_entity_poly.pdbx_strand_id
1 'polypeptide(L)'
;MTKLLRLNNKNFKSLLNKITHNRNQIDTKTEFIVNKIIKDVMKNGDRALIKYEKRFNNNSKIIPTNDKIKKSINDLKPELKKAIKDTYNRITNWHKLQNRRDIYQKDKFGNRFQYINRPLKSAAIYCPNNLPSTALMNCALAKIAGVKRVVLCTPAINGNLNGSVMYAAKLCNVNEIINLSGASAIAALSIGTKKIKPVDIITGPGSKYVA
;
A
#
# COMPACT_ATOMS: atom_id res chain seq x y z
N MET A 1 0.89 -14.18 22.03
CA MET A 1 0.28 -15.54 22.05
C MET A 1 -1.11 -15.46 21.42
N THR A 2 -1.35 -16.22 20.37
CA THR A 2 -2.68 -16.27 19.71
C THR A 2 -3.60 -17.13 20.56
N LYS A 3 -4.68 -16.55 21.08
CA LYS A 3 -5.65 -17.29 21.90
C LYS A 3 -6.55 -18.13 20.99
N LEU A 4 -6.48 -19.46 21.13
CA LEU A 4 -7.36 -20.37 20.41
C LEU A 4 -8.78 -20.26 21.00
N LEU A 5 -9.76 -19.88 20.17
CA LEU A 5 -11.17 -19.85 20.54
C LEU A 5 -11.86 -21.08 19.97
N ARG A 6 -12.39 -21.93 20.84
CA ARG A 6 -13.24 -23.07 20.45
C ARG A 6 -14.70 -22.61 20.39
N LEU A 7 -15.28 -22.69 19.21
CA LEU A 7 -16.68 -22.35 18.95
C LEU A 7 -17.55 -23.60 18.98
N ASN A 8 -18.73 -23.49 19.54
CA ASN A 8 -19.79 -24.50 19.48
C ASN A 8 -21.13 -23.82 19.15
N ASN A 9 -22.15 -24.58 18.85
CA ASN A 9 -23.46 -24.05 18.45
C ASN A 9 -24.12 -23.15 19.51
N LYS A 10 -23.80 -23.33 20.81
CA LYS A 10 -24.35 -22.52 21.89
C LYS A 10 -23.68 -21.17 22.04
N ASN A 11 -22.38 -21.05 21.76
CA ASN A 11 -21.62 -19.83 21.98
C ASN A 11 -21.18 -19.12 20.68
N PHE A 12 -21.43 -19.72 19.51
CA PHE A 12 -20.99 -19.20 18.21
C PHE A 12 -21.44 -17.75 17.99
N LYS A 13 -22.76 -17.51 18.09
CA LYS A 13 -23.34 -16.19 17.81
C LYS A 13 -22.83 -15.11 18.77
N SER A 14 -22.73 -15.44 20.05
CA SER A 14 -22.23 -14.52 21.09
C SER A 14 -20.74 -14.18 20.88
N LEU A 15 -19.91 -15.19 20.60
CA LEU A 15 -18.47 -14.98 20.35
C LEU A 15 -18.21 -14.26 19.03
N LEU A 16 -18.97 -14.57 17.98
CA LEU A 16 -18.89 -13.87 16.71
C LEU A 16 -19.23 -12.39 16.87
N ASN A 17 -20.33 -12.08 17.56
CA ASN A 17 -20.72 -10.70 17.85
C ASN A 17 -19.66 -9.96 18.66
N LYS A 18 -19.05 -10.62 19.64
CA LYS A 18 -17.96 -10.02 20.44
C LYS A 18 -16.73 -9.72 19.59
N ILE A 19 -16.35 -10.62 18.67
CA ILE A 19 -15.21 -10.42 17.76
C ILE A 19 -15.49 -9.29 16.78
N THR A 20 -16.68 -9.25 16.17
CA THR A 20 -17.06 -8.20 15.20
C THR A 20 -17.22 -6.84 15.88
N HIS A 21 -17.83 -6.80 17.07
CA HIS A 21 -17.98 -5.55 17.82
C HIS A 21 -16.62 -4.95 18.21
N ASN A 22 -15.69 -5.78 18.69
CA ASN A 22 -14.34 -5.32 19.04
C ASN A 22 -13.52 -4.83 17.83
N ARG A 23 -13.81 -5.33 16.61
CA ARG A 23 -13.17 -4.84 15.38
C ARG A 23 -13.67 -3.46 14.95
N ASN A 24 -14.91 -3.13 15.28
CA ASN A 24 -15.57 -1.88 14.88
C ASN A 24 -15.45 -0.77 15.92
N GLN A 25 -14.85 -1.03 17.08
CA GLN A 25 -14.60 0.02 18.07
C GLN A 25 -13.45 0.91 17.62
N ILE A 26 -13.80 2.14 17.27
CA ILE A 26 -12.81 3.20 17.04
C ILE A 26 -12.18 3.53 18.40
N ASP A 27 -10.89 3.30 18.52
CA ASP A 27 -10.12 3.71 19.70
C ASP A 27 -9.94 5.23 19.67
N THR A 28 -10.73 5.95 20.47
CA THR A 28 -10.72 7.42 20.55
C THR A 28 -9.33 8.01 20.81
N LYS A 29 -8.46 7.28 21.54
CA LYS A 29 -7.06 7.69 21.74
C LYS A 29 -6.28 7.61 20.45
N THR A 30 -6.47 6.54 19.67
CA THR A 30 -5.83 6.40 18.36
C THR A 30 -6.31 7.47 17.40
N GLU A 31 -7.61 7.72 17.34
CA GLU A 31 -8.21 8.78 16.52
C GLU A 31 -7.64 10.16 16.87
N PHE A 32 -7.53 10.50 18.14
CA PHE A 32 -6.94 11.76 18.57
C PHE A 32 -5.49 11.90 18.09
N ILE A 33 -4.67 10.84 18.23
CA ILE A 33 -3.27 10.83 17.78
C ILE A 33 -3.19 11.00 16.26
N VAL A 34 -4.01 10.25 15.51
CA VAL A 34 -4.05 10.30 14.04
C VAL A 34 -4.45 11.70 13.57
N ASN A 35 -5.52 12.27 14.13
CA ASN A 35 -5.99 13.62 13.80
C ASN A 35 -4.91 14.69 14.07
N LYS A 36 -4.16 14.55 15.16
CA LYS A 36 -3.03 15.44 15.46
C LYS A 36 -1.93 15.35 14.40
N ILE A 37 -1.60 14.12 13.96
CA ILE A 37 -0.60 13.90 12.90
C ILE A 37 -1.08 14.51 11.58
N ILE A 38 -2.32 14.25 11.18
CA ILE A 38 -2.91 14.77 9.94
C ILE A 38 -2.86 16.31 9.93
N LYS A 39 -3.32 16.96 11.01
CA LYS A 39 -3.28 18.43 11.16
C LYS A 39 -1.85 18.98 11.09
N ASP A 40 -0.87 18.27 11.68
CA ASP A 40 0.54 18.67 11.62
C ASP A 40 1.08 18.56 10.17
N VAL A 41 0.76 17.47 9.45
CA VAL A 41 1.14 17.32 8.04
C VAL A 41 0.49 18.39 7.15
N MET A 42 -0.79 18.69 7.34
CA MET A 42 -1.48 19.76 6.62
C MET A 42 -0.82 21.12 6.81
N LYS A 43 -0.40 21.43 8.04
CA LYS A 43 0.20 22.72 8.39
C LYS A 43 1.67 22.83 7.98
N ASN A 44 2.47 21.79 8.23
CA ASN A 44 3.93 21.83 8.16
C ASN A 44 4.52 21.00 7.01
N GLY A 45 3.69 20.26 6.24
CA GLY A 45 4.08 19.52 5.05
C GLY A 45 5.28 18.60 5.27
N ASP A 46 6.28 18.67 4.41
CA ASP A 46 7.48 17.82 4.44
C ASP A 46 8.24 17.87 5.77
N ARG A 47 8.18 19.01 6.50
CA ARG A 47 8.83 19.12 7.82
C ARG A 47 8.18 18.19 8.84
N ALA A 48 6.85 18.09 8.83
CA ALA A 48 6.11 17.17 9.69
C ALA A 48 6.45 15.72 9.33
N LEU A 49 6.52 15.38 8.04
CA LEU A 49 6.88 14.04 7.59
C LEU A 49 8.26 13.62 8.10
N ILE A 50 9.27 14.45 7.92
CA ILE A 50 10.64 14.20 8.40
C ILE A 50 10.67 14.04 9.93
N LYS A 51 9.93 14.87 10.66
CA LYS A 51 9.79 14.79 12.13
C LYS A 51 9.26 13.43 12.58
N TYR A 52 8.16 12.97 11.96
CA TYR A 52 7.54 11.69 12.32
C TYR A 52 8.39 10.50 11.90
N GLU A 53 8.98 10.49 10.70
CA GLU A 53 9.87 9.43 10.27
C GLU A 53 11.15 9.34 11.11
N LYS A 54 11.71 10.47 11.53
CA LYS A 54 12.84 10.50 12.46
C LYS A 54 12.46 9.91 13.82
N ARG A 55 11.25 10.23 14.31
CA ARG A 55 10.75 9.74 15.61
C ARG A 55 10.44 8.24 15.60
N PHE A 56 9.81 7.73 14.54
CA PHE A 56 9.28 6.36 14.52
C PHE A 56 10.21 5.35 13.88
N ASN A 57 10.99 5.76 12.89
CA ASN A 57 11.83 4.88 12.08
C ASN A 57 13.31 5.27 12.09
N ASN A 58 13.69 6.29 12.86
CA ASN A 58 15.05 6.86 12.86
C ASN A 58 15.54 7.15 11.42
N ASN A 59 14.66 7.72 10.59
CA ASN A 59 14.93 8.03 9.19
C ASN A 59 14.55 9.50 8.90
N SER A 60 15.45 10.25 8.26
CA SER A 60 15.20 11.64 7.83
C SER A 60 14.99 11.80 6.33
N LYS A 61 15.22 10.75 5.55
CA LYS A 61 15.12 10.79 4.07
C LYS A 61 13.82 10.15 3.61
N ILE A 62 12.81 10.96 3.35
CA ILE A 62 11.48 10.51 2.89
C ILE A 62 11.45 10.04 1.44
N ILE A 63 12.43 10.39 0.63
CA ILE A 63 12.63 9.88 -0.74
C ILE A 63 14.00 9.22 -0.80
N PRO A 64 14.08 7.92 -1.11
CA PRO A 64 15.35 7.21 -1.22
C PRO A 64 16.09 7.62 -2.50
N THR A 65 17.42 7.57 -2.47
CA THR A 65 18.23 7.73 -3.68
C THR A 65 18.26 6.43 -4.48
N ASN A 66 18.44 6.54 -5.79
CA ASN A 66 18.56 5.37 -6.67
C ASN A 66 19.71 4.44 -6.26
N ASP A 67 20.83 5.00 -5.76
CA ASP A 67 21.97 4.20 -5.33
C ASP A 67 21.67 3.36 -4.10
N LYS A 68 20.91 3.93 -3.13
CA LYS A 68 20.42 3.16 -1.98
C LYS A 68 19.49 2.03 -2.39
N ILE A 69 18.59 2.28 -3.33
CA ILE A 69 17.69 1.25 -3.88
C ILE A 69 18.50 0.16 -4.57
N LYS A 70 19.44 0.53 -5.46
CA LYS A 70 20.30 -0.43 -6.16
C LYS A 70 21.13 -1.26 -5.18
N LYS A 71 21.76 -0.63 -4.20
CA LYS A 71 22.56 -1.31 -3.18
C LYS A 71 21.70 -2.33 -2.42
N SER A 72 20.53 -1.95 -1.91
CA SER A 72 19.66 -2.86 -1.16
C SER A 72 19.21 -4.08 -1.99
N ILE A 73 19.02 -3.90 -3.32
CA ILE A 73 18.70 -5.00 -4.22
C ILE A 73 19.92 -5.89 -4.49
N ASN A 74 21.11 -5.30 -4.62
CA ASN A 74 22.33 -6.06 -4.90
C ASN A 74 22.70 -6.97 -3.72
N ASP A 75 22.46 -6.52 -2.51
CA ASP A 75 22.72 -7.26 -1.26
C ASP A 75 21.79 -8.47 -1.06
N LEU A 76 20.76 -8.66 -1.91
CA LEU A 76 19.86 -9.81 -1.83
C LEU A 76 20.50 -11.08 -2.37
N LYS A 77 20.28 -12.17 -1.65
CA LYS A 77 20.67 -13.51 -2.08
C LYS A 77 19.99 -13.89 -3.41
N PRO A 78 20.70 -14.58 -4.34
CA PRO A 78 20.15 -14.98 -5.64
C PRO A 78 18.86 -15.82 -5.53
N GLU A 79 18.80 -16.73 -4.55
CA GLU A 79 17.64 -17.60 -4.32
C GLU A 79 16.39 -16.79 -3.98
N LEU A 80 16.55 -15.74 -3.17
CA LEU A 80 15.44 -14.86 -2.80
C LEU A 80 14.98 -14.01 -3.98
N LYS A 81 15.94 -13.52 -4.81
CA LYS A 81 15.58 -12.81 -6.05
C LYS A 81 14.78 -13.73 -6.99
N LYS A 82 15.19 -15.00 -7.14
CA LYS A 82 14.47 -15.99 -7.94
C LYS A 82 13.05 -16.20 -7.39
N ALA A 83 12.90 -16.48 -6.10
CA ALA A 83 11.59 -16.71 -5.48
C ALA A 83 10.63 -15.50 -5.64
N ILE A 84 11.12 -14.28 -5.48
CA ILE A 84 10.34 -13.06 -5.68
C ILE A 84 9.93 -12.92 -7.16
N LYS A 85 10.84 -13.19 -8.11
CA LYS A 85 10.55 -13.14 -9.55
C LYS A 85 9.53 -14.20 -9.96
N ASP A 86 9.66 -15.43 -9.46
CA ASP A 86 8.72 -16.51 -9.76
C ASP A 86 7.32 -16.18 -9.20
N THR A 87 7.26 -15.61 -8.00
CA THR A 87 6.01 -15.12 -7.40
C THR A 87 5.39 -13.99 -8.23
N TYR A 88 6.19 -13.02 -8.67
CA TYR A 88 5.73 -11.95 -9.58
C TYR A 88 5.12 -12.51 -10.86
N ASN A 89 5.79 -13.47 -11.50
CA ASN A 89 5.30 -14.09 -12.74
C ASN A 89 3.95 -14.81 -12.52
N ARG A 90 3.81 -15.55 -11.42
CA ARG A 90 2.55 -16.26 -11.08
C ARG A 90 1.42 -15.26 -10.82
N ILE A 91 1.65 -14.21 -10.05
CA ILE A 91 0.67 -13.16 -9.79
C ILE A 91 0.25 -12.47 -11.09
N THR A 92 1.20 -12.04 -11.90
CA THR A 92 0.91 -11.31 -13.14
C THR A 92 0.19 -12.16 -14.16
N ASN A 93 0.57 -13.44 -14.34
CA ASN A 93 -0.10 -14.35 -15.25
C ASN A 93 -1.56 -14.57 -14.86
N TRP A 94 -1.84 -14.77 -13.58
CA TRP A 94 -3.20 -14.93 -13.10
C TRP A 94 -4.05 -13.67 -13.27
N HIS A 95 -3.55 -12.54 -12.84
CA HIS A 95 -4.34 -11.29 -12.85
C HIS A 95 -4.54 -10.69 -14.24
N LYS A 96 -3.67 -10.98 -15.20
CA LYS A 96 -3.92 -10.63 -16.61
C LYS A 96 -5.20 -11.25 -17.16
N LEU A 97 -5.59 -12.45 -16.70
CA LEU A 97 -6.81 -13.12 -17.10
C LEU A 97 -8.08 -12.42 -16.55
N GLN A 98 -7.95 -11.64 -15.48
CA GLN A 98 -9.05 -10.92 -14.84
C GLN A 98 -9.32 -9.54 -15.46
N ASN A 99 -8.50 -9.12 -16.42
CA ASN A 99 -8.65 -7.82 -17.06
C ASN A 99 -9.93 -7.81 -17.91
N ARG A 100 -10.87 -6.93 -17.55
CA ARG A 100 -12.17 -6.82 -18.22
C ARG A 100 -12.04 -5.97 -19.48
N ARG A 101 -12.64 -6.44 -20.57
CA ARG A 101 -12.76 -5.66 -21.81
C ARG A 101 -13.96 -4.71 -21.73
N ASP A 102 -13.90 -3.63 -22.48
CA ASP A 102 -15.04 -2.75 -22.68
C ASP A 102 -16.13 -3.53 -23.45
N ILE A 103 -17.40 -3.30 -23.09
CA ILE A 103 -18.55 -3.94 -23.72
C ILE A 103 -19.34 -2.85 -24.43
N TYR A 104 -19.69 -3.10 -25.68
CA TYR A 104 -20.51 -2.24 -26.51
C TYR A 104 -21.67 -3.04 -27.11
N GLN A 105 -22.87 -2.57 -26.91
CA GLN A 105 -24.08 -3.20 -27.45
C GLN A 105 -25.02 -2.15 -28.04
N LYS A 106 -25.64 -2.48 -29.15
CA LYS A 106 -26.74 -1.68 -29.77
C LYS A 106 -27.98 -2.57 -29.85
N ASP A 107 -29.11 -2.07 -29.38
CA ASP A 107 -30.37 -2.79 -29.50
C ASP A 107 -31.04 -2.54 -30.86
N LYS A 108 -32.17 -3.24 -31.12
CA LYS A 108 -32.96 -3.11 -32.35
C LYS A 108 -33.63 -1.73 -32.54
N PHE A 109 -33.68 -0.94 -31.47
CA PHE A 109 -34.27 0.41 -31.48
C PHE A 109 -33.21 1.50 -31.67
N GLY A 110 -31.93 1.12 -31.79
CA GLY A 110 -30.82 2.05 -31.98
C GLY A 110 -30.18 2.55 -30.71
N ASN A 111 -30.65 2.14 -29.54
CA ASN A 111 -30.02 2.49 -28.25
C ASN A 111 -28.62 1.86 -28.13
N ARG A 112 -27.71 2.63 -27.60
CA ARG A 112 -26.31 2.20 -27.38
C ARG A 112 -26.05 2.03 -25.89
N PHE A 113 -25.59 0.83 -25.51
CA PHE A 113 -25.16 0.48 -24.15
C PHE A 113 -23.66 0.28 -24.14
N GLN A 114 -22.97 0.88 -23.15
CA GLN A 114 -21.53 0.80 -23.05
C GLN A 114 -21.13 0.54 -21.59
N TYR A 115 -20.29 -0.45 -21.38
CA TYR A 115 -19.59 -0.66 -20.13
C TYR A 115 -18.10 -0.40 -20.38
N ILE A 116 -17.58 0.68 -19.80
CA ILE A 116 -16.24 1.16 -20.10
C ILE A 116 -15.39 1.05 -18.84
N ASN A 117 -14.27 0.32 -18.94
CA ASN A 117 -13.29 0.22 -17.87
C ASN A 117 -12.24 1.32 -18.04
N ARG A 118 -12.04 2.13 -17.01
CA ARG A 118 -11.00 3.17 -17.02
C ARG A 118 -10.07 2.98 -15.82
N PRO A 119 -8.74 2.94 -16.03
CA PRO A 119 -7.80 2.90 -14.93
C PRO A 119 -7.82 4.22 -14.16
N LEU A 120 -7.56 4.16 -12.87
CA LEU A 120 -7.25 5.34 -12.07
C LEU A 120 -5.94 5.97 -12.59
N LYS A 121 -5.77 7.27 -12.40
CA LYS A 121 -4.55 7.98 -12.84
C LYS A 121 -3.36 7.60 -11.99
N SER A 122 -3.58 7.44 -10.68
CA SER A 122 -2.53 7.18 -9.70
C SER A 122 -3.00 6.29 -8.55
N ALA A 123 -2.09 5.44 -8.05
CA ALA A 123 -2.30 4.62 -6.88
C ALA A 123 -1.06 4.59 -6.00
N ALA A 124 -1.23 4.69 -4.70
CA ALA A 124 -0.18 4.43 -3.73
C ALA A 124 -0.39 3.09 -3.05
N ILE A 125 0.67 2.34 -2.93
CA ILE A 125 0.69 1.06 -2.21
C ILE A 125 1.42 1.27 -0.89
N TYR A 126 0.66 1.21 0.22
CA TYR A 126 1.24 1.19 1.55
C TYR A 126 1.75 -0.23 1.84
N CYS A 127 3.06 -0.35 2.02
CA CYS A 127 3.72 -1.63 2.16
C CYS A 127 4.57 -1.67 3.43
N PRO A 128 4.33 -2.62 4.34
CA PRO A 128 5.24 -2.85 5.47
C PRO A 128 6.66 -3.15 4.99
N ASN A 129 7.66 -2.74 5.76
CA ASN A 129 9.06 -2.83 5.34
C ASN A 129 9.55 -4.27 5.07
N ASN A 130 8.89 -5.29 5.61
CA ASN A 130 9.32 -6.69 5.53
C ASN A 130 8.39 -7.59 4.68
N LEU A 131 7.45 -7.02 3.93
CA LEU A 131 6.45 -7.77 3.17
C LEU A 131 6.55 -7.55 1.66
N PRO A 132 7.53 -8.14 0.95
CA PRO A 132 7.64 -8.05 -0.50
C PRO A 132 6.40 -8.59 -1.22
N SER A 133 5.67 -9.54 -0.63
CA SER A 133 4.40 -10.05 -1.13
C SER A 133 3.34 -8.95 -1.25
N THR A 134 3.24 -8.05 -0.26
CA THR A 134 2.33 -6.90 -0.31
C THR A 134 2.67 -5.98 -1.49
N ALA A 135 3.96 -5.68 -1.70
CA ALA A 135 4.40 -4.89 -2.83
C ALA A 135 4.03 -5.57 -4.16
N LEU A 136 4.30 -6.88 -4.31
CA LEU A 136 3.96 -7.63 -5.53
C LEU A 136 2.46 -7.65 -5.79
N MET A 137 1.65 -8.05 -4.79
CA MET A 137 0.21 -8.21 -4.97
C MET A 137 -0.50 -6.90 -5.31
N ASN A 138 -0.06 -5.78 -4.77
CA ASN A 138 -0.72 -4.50 -5.03
C ASN A 138 -0.12 -3.75 -6.23
N CYS A 139 1.22 -3.66 -6.34
CA CYS A 139 1.85 -2.95 -7.44
C CYS A 139 1.63 -3.64 -8.78
N ALA A 140 1.71 -4.98 -8.85
CA ALA A 140 1.48 -5.72 -10.09
C ALA A 140 0.03 -5.54 -10.55
N LEU A 141 -0.95 -5.63 -9.64
CA LEU A 141 -2.35 -5.41 -9.98
C LEU A 141 -2.60 -3.98 -10.49
N ALA A 142 -2.06 -2.97 -9.82
CA ALA A 142 -2.19 -1.59 -10.26
C ALA A 142 -1.65 -1.40 -11.70
N LYS A 143 -0.51 -2.02 -12.02
CA LYS A 143 0.08 -1.98 -13.38
C LYS A 143 -0.76 -2.74 -14.40
N ILE A 144 -1.29 -3.92 -14.07
CA ILE A 144 -2.17 -4.71 -14.94
C ILE A 144 -3.47 -3.95 -15.20
N ALA A 145 -4.02 -3.27 -14.19
CA ALA A 145 -5.21 -2.43 -14.33
C ALA A 145 -4.96 -1.15 -15.16
N GLY A 146 -3.71 -0.87 -15.57
CA GLY A 146 -3.37 0.28 -16.41
C GLY A 146 -3.11 1.57 -15.66
N VAL A 147 -2.92 1.53 -14.32
CA VAL A 147 -2.58 2.71 -13.52
C VAL A 147 -1.22 3.26 -13.97
N LYS A 148 -1.21 4.52 -14.41
CA LYS A 148 0.00 5.13 -14.98
C LYS A 148 1.04 5.47 -13.92
N ARG A 149 0.62 6.03 -12.79
CA ARG A 149 1.49 6.43 -11.69
C ARG A 149 1.26 5.53 -10.49
N VAL A 150 2.20 4.63 -10.22
CA VAL A 150 2.19 3.73 -9.06
C VAL A 150 3.29 4.17 -8.10
N VAL A 151 2.92 4.46 -6.87
CA VAL A 151 3.80 4.92 -5.78
C VAL A 151 3.90 3.82 -4.74
N LEU A 152 5.09 3.38 -4.39
CA LEU A 152 5.30 2.47 -3.26
C LEU A 152 5.68 3.29 -2.02
N CYS A 153 4.86 3.20 -0.98
CA CYS A 153 5.10 3.83 0.31
C CYS A 153 5.50 2.75 1.32
N THR A 154 6.75 2.78 1.78
CA THR A 154 7.29 1.79 2.71
C THR A 154 8.33 2.44 3.62
N PRO A 155 8.33 2.18 4.95
CA PRO A 155 9.29 2.80 5.85
C PRO A 155 10.72 2.33 5.59
N ALA A 156 11.67 3.23 5.79
CA ALA A 156 13.10 2.90 5.90
C ALA A 156 13.48 2.91 7.38
N ILE A 157 13.81 1.74 7.92
CA ILE A 157 14.15 1.61 9.35
C ILE A 157 15.64 1.88 9.54
N ASN A 158 15.99 2.82 10.43
CA ASN A 158 17.36 3.29 10.63
C ASN A 158 18.01 3.72 9.30
N GLY A 159 17.23 4.30 8.40
CA GLY A 159 17.68 4.69 7.07
C GLY A 159 17.94 3.55 6.08
N ASN A 160 17.67 2.30 6.46
CA ASN A 160 17.87 1.11 5.63
C ASN A 160 16.61 0.72 4.89
N LEU A 161 16.75 0.41 3.60
CA LEU A 161 15.69 -0.13 2.74
C LEU A 161 15.69 -1.65 2.77
N ASN A 162 14.52 -2.26 2.74
CA ASN A 162 14.43 -3.70 2.57
C ASN A 162 14.60 -4.07 1.09
N GLY A 163 15.69 -4.76 0.77
CA GLY A 163 16.01 -5.13 -0.59
C GLY A 163 14.96 -6.00 -1.29
N SER A 164 14.26 -6.88 -0.54
CA SER A 164 13.19 -7.72 -1.09
C SER A 164 12.00 -6.88 -1.57
N VAL A 165 11.61 -5.85 -0.78
CA VAL A 165 10.56 -4.90 -1.15
C VAL A 165 11.00 -4.03 -2.33
N MET A 166 12.25 -3.56 -2.34
CA MET A 166 12.81 -2.79 -3.44
C MET A 166 12.90 -3.60 -4.73
N TYR A 167 13.26 -4.88 -4.63
CA TYR A 167 13.29 -5.77 -5.80
C TYR A 167 11.89 -6.04 -6.35
N ALA A 168 10.90 -6.25 -5.49
CA ALA A 168 9.50 -6.36 -5.88
C ALA A 168 9.00 -5.08 -6.59
N ALA A 169 9.32 -3.90 -6.05
CA ALA A 169 9.00 -2.62 -6.67
C ALA A 169 9.64 -2.48 -8.07
N LYS A 170 10.90 -2.88 -8.22
CA LYS A 170 11.60 -2.89 -9.51
C LYS A 170 10.91 -3.81 -10.53
N LEU A 171 10.55 -5.04 -10.16
CA LEU A 171 9.83 -5.97 -11.03
C LEU A 171 8.49 -5.43 -11.50
N CYS A 172 7.76 -4.74 -10.60
CA CYS A 172 6.48 -4.11 -10.90
C CYS A 172 6.62 -2.78 -11.66
N ASN A 173 7.84 -2.32 -11.96
CA ASN A 173 8.09 -1.02 -12.60
C ASN A 173 7.38 0.14 -11.88
N VAL A 174 7.53 0.22 -10.56
CA VAL A 174 6.96 1.28 -9.73
C VAL A 174 7.58 2.63 -10.11
N ASN A 175 6.76 3.68 -10.19
CA ASN A 175 7.21 4.99 -10.65
C ASN A 175 7.94 5.77 -9.55
N GLU A 176 7.48 5.66 -8.31
CA GLU A 176 7.99 6.44 -7.19
C GLU A 176 8.08 5.55 -5.94
N ILE A 177 9.11 5.76 -5.13
CA ILE A 177 9.26 5.11 -3.82
C ILE A 177 9.37 6.19 -2.76
N ILE A 178 8.57 6.06 -1.69
CA ILE A 178 8.50 7.02 -0.60
C ILE A 178 8.71 6.28 0.71
N ASN A 179 9.61 6.79 1.54
CA ASN A 179 9.93 6.22 2.85
C ASN A 179 9.11 6.90 3.93
N LEU A 180 7.86 6.51 4.05
CA LEU A 180 6.94 7.01 5.08
C LEU A 180 6.18 5.86 5.73
N SER A 181 5.65 6.12 6.93
CA SER A 181 4.90 5.17 7.73
C SER A 181 3.71 5.82 8.45
N GLY A 182 2.76 4.97 8.87
CA GLY A 182 1.63 5.36 9.71
C GLY A 182 0.73 6.46 9.12
N ALA A 183 0.04 7.20 9.99
CA ALA A 183 -0.89 8.25 9.61
C ALA A 183 -0.26 9.37 8.79
N SER A 184 1.03 9.67 9.01
CA SER A 184 1.74 10.70 8.24
C SER A 184 1.90 10.33 6.76
N ALA A 185 2.10 9.04 6.47
CA ALA A 185 2.15 8.53 5.11
C ALA A 185 0.81 8.69 4.39
N ILE A 186 -0.28 8.28 5.06
CA ILE A 186 -1.64 8.39 4.50
C ILE A 186 -2.00 9.85 4.27
N ALA A 187 -1.75 10.75 5.24
CA ALA A 187 -1.98 12.17 5.09
C ALA A 187 -1.21 12.76 3.88
N ALA A 188 0.08 12.45 3.74
CA ALA A 188 0.89 12.95 2.63
C ALA A 188 0.41 12.45 1.26
N LEU A 189 0.00 11.17 1.17
CA LEU A 189 -0.48 10.58 -0.07
C LEU A 189 -1.88 11.04 -0.45
N SER A 190 -2.72 11.42 0.53
CA SER A 190 -4.08 11.92 0.29
C SER A 190 -4.11 13.42 -0.04
N ILE A 191 -3.36 14.23 0.70
CA ILE A 191 -3.43 15.69 0.62
C ILE A 191 -2.33 16.26 -0.29
N GLY A 192 -1.19 15.58 -0.32
CA GLY A 192 0.02 16.06 -0.98
C GLY A 192 0.88 16.96 -0.09
N THR A 193 2.13 17.13 -0.50
CA THR A 193 3.10 18.10 0.08
C THR A 193 3.95 18.68 -1.05
N LYS A 194 4.97 19.52 -0.74
CA LYS A 194 5.88 20.00 -1.78
C LYS A 194 6.60 18.87 -2.53
N LYS A 195 6.97 17.78 -1.84
CA LYS A 195 7.73 16.66 -2.40
C LYS A 195 6.87 15.51 -2.84
N ILE A 196 5.66 15.38 -2.34
CA ILE A 196 4.78 14.22 -2.57
C ILE A 196 3.50 14.72 -3.23
N LYS A 197 3.22 14.23 -4.44
CA LYS A 197 1.96 14.49 -5.13
C LYS A 197 0.89 13.55 -4.58
N PRO A 198 -0.35 14.00 -4.36
CA PRO A 198 -1.44 13.14 -3.93
C PRO A 198 -1.76 12.05 -4.96
N VAL A 199 -2.49 11.05 -4.54
CA VAL A 199 -2.93 9.92 -5.38
C VAL A 199 -4.44 9.75 -5.32
N ASP A 200 -5.01 9.08 -6.34
CA ASP A 200 -6.46 8.84 -6.41
C ASP A 200 -6.91 7.74 -5.44
N ILE A 201 -6.04 6.77 -5.14
CA ILE A 201 -6.32 5.67 -4.22
C ILE A 201 -5.06 5.26 -3.45
N ILE A 202 -5.27 4.86 -2.19
CA ILE A 202 -4.24 4.22 -1.36
C ILE A 202 -4.72 2.81 -1.04
N THR A 203 -3.86 1.81 -1.21
CA THR A 203 -4.14 0.40 -0.91
C THR A 203 -2.99 -0.24 -0.16
N GLY A 204 -3.27 -1.26 0.61
CA GLY A 204 -2.28 -2.01 1.39
C GLY A 204 -2.76 -2.35 2.80
N PRO A 205 -2.05 -3.21 3.53
CA PRO A 205 -2.37 -3.54 4.92
C PRO A 205 -2.00 -2.38 5.84
N GLY A 206 -2.91 -2.02 6.72
CA GLY A 206 -2.72 -0.96 7.70
C GLY A 206 -2.86 -1.45 9.14
N SER A 207 -2.14 -0.83 10.06
CA SER A 207 -2.42 -0.89 11.48
C SER A 207 -3.56 0.07 11.82
N LYS A 208 -4.03 0.05 13.08
CA LYS A 208 -5.05 0.99 13.57
C LYS A 208 -4.71 2.49 13.38
N TYR A 209 -3.47 2.83 13.09
CA TYR A 209 -3.03 4.20 12.77
C TYR A 209 -3.04 4.51 11.27
N VAL A 210 -3.42 3.54 10.44
CA VAL A 210 -3.42 3.62 8.96
C VAL A 210 -4.82 3.40 8.40
N ALA A 211 -5.60 2.53 9.05
CA ALA A 211 -6.97 2.16 8.67
C ALA A 211 -7.98 3.25 9.01
#